data_d6bda0f46427b593e212720746887e1b
#
_entry.id   d6bda0f46427b593e212720746887e1b
#
_cell.length_a   1.000
_cell.length_b   1.000
_cell.length_c   1.000
_cell.angle_alpha   90.00
_cell.angle_beta   90.00
_cell.angle_gamma   90.00
#
_symmetry.space_group_name_H-M   'P 1'
#
loop_
_entity.id
_entity.type
_entity.pdbx_description
1 polymer ?
#
loop_
_entity_poly.entity_id
_entity_poly.type
_entity_poly.pdbx_seq_one_letter_code
_entity_poly.pdbx_strand_id
1 'polypeptide(L)'
;MGGYGSGQYHRRNEKNATDAMLCLDINKWRKKGKWEFVNGVTTWSVNGKKTAAINFRVIAERNEIILSWLSNGKPESQIVRLYSKTQPFGKFRYYFICGNCNTLRSKLYAGTLFYCRDCYNLTYQSCKDSHKGDALARRYGFTPARWKRLWDEDKETELYMKSDLKTRRRLDKKKAKRDAKYY
;
A
#
# COMPACT_ATOMS: atom_id res chain seq x y z
N MET A 1 -25.10 24.67 0.29
CA MET A 1 -25.96 23.47 0.25
C MET A 1 -25.43 22.56 -0.88
N GLY A 2 -24.96 21.34 -0.57
CA GLY A 2 -24.54 20.37 -1.59
C GLY A 2 -25.76 19.79 -2.29
N GLY A 3 -25.83 19.93 -3.62
CA GLY A 3 -26.95 19.41 -4.43
C GLY A 3 -27.04 17.88 -4.38
N TYR A 4 -28.20 17.35 -4.77
CA TYR A 4 -28.43 15.91 -4.93
C TYR A 4 -27.40 15.35 -5.93
N GLY A 5 -26.56 14.37 -5.49
CA GLY A 5 -25.47 13.81 -6.30
C GLY A 5 -24.09 14.43 -6.09
N SER A 6 -23.92 15.43 -5.21
CA SER A 6 -22.58 15.96 -4.84
C SER A 6 -21.80 15.03 -3.92
N GLY A 7 -22.41 13.93 -3.45
CA GLY A 7 -21.80 12.93 -2.60
C GLY A 7 -20.86 11.98 -3.36
N GLN A 8 -19.94 11.35 -2.63
CA GLN A 8 -18.93 10.42 -3.13
C GLN A 8 -19.50 9.22 -3.92
N TYR A 9 -20.76 8.85 -3.69
CA TYR A 9 -21.44 7.72 -4.33
C TYR A 9 -21.74 7.91 -5.82
N HIS A 10 -21.64 9.15 -6.35
CA HIS A 10 -21.97 9.49 -7.75
C HIS A 10 -20.77 10.01 -8.55
N ARG A 11 -19.55 9.90 -8.04
CA ARG A 11 -18.36 10.28 -8.81
C ARG A 11 -18.12 9.27 -9.92
N ARG A 12 -18.42 9.66 -11.16
CA ARG A 12 -18.18 8.84 -12.37
C ARG A 12 -16.72 8.47 -12.61
N ASN A 13 -15.77 9.16 -11.97
CA ASN A 13 -14.32 8.95 -12.09
C ASN A 13 -13.71 8.57 -10.73
N GLU A 14 -14.11 7.46 -10.15
CA GLU A 14 -13.48 6.97 -8.95
C GLU A 14 -12.06 6.44 -9.26
N LYS A 15 -11.04 7.02 -8.62
CA LYS A 15 -9.65 6.58 -8.76
C LYS A 15 -9.49 5.16 -8.21
N ASN A 16 -8.75 4.32 -8.90
CA ASN A 16 -8.39 3.00 -8.39
C ASN A 16 -7.47 3.11 -7.17
N ALA A 17 -7.60 2.17 -6.25
CA ALA A 17 -6.73 2.12 -5.08
C ALA A 17 -5.37 1.48 -5.43
N THR A 18 -4.30 1.97 -4.77
CA THR A 18 -2.95 1.39 -4.93
C THR A 18 -2.90 -0.08 -4.54
N ASP A 19 -3.74 -0.50 -3.59
CA ASP A 19 -3.75 -1.86 -3.04
C ASP A 19 -4.39 -2.89 -4.00
N ALA A 20 -5.16 -2.40 -4.98
CA ALA A 20 -5.75 -3.23 -6.03
C ALA A 20 -4.75 -3.60 -7.15
N MET A 21 -3.55 -3.00 -7.16
CA MET A 21 -2.56 -3.20 -8.22
C MET A 21 -1.29 -3.86 -7.69
N LEU A 22 -0.68 -4.70 -8.51
CA LEU A 22 0.64 -5.26 -8.21
C LEU A 22 1.67 -4.12 -8.16
N CYS A 23 2.53 -4.14 -7.15
CA CYS A 23 3.46 -3.06 -6.88
C CYS A 23 4.91 -3.57 -6.82
N LEU A 24 5.79 -2.93 -7.55
CA LEU A 24 7.24 -3.03 -7.38
C LEU A 24 7.68 -2.00 -6.36
N ASP A 25 8.28 -2.43 -5.26
CA ASP A 25 8.82 -1.55 -4.22
C ASP A 25 10.33 -1.76 -4.11
N ILE A 26 11.10 -0.73 -4.48
CA ILE A 26 12.55 -0.78 -4.49
C ILE A 26 13.15 -1.04 -3.09
N ASN A 27 12.50 -0.57 -2.04
CA ASN A 27 12.96 -0.78 -0.67
C ASN A 27 12.77 -2.26 -0.24
N LYS A 28 11.71 -2.93 -0.71
CA LYS A 28 11.51 -4.37 -0.48
C LYS A 28 12.55 -5.21 -1.21
N TRP A 29 12.94 -4.80 -2.40
CA TRP A 29 14.00 -5.48 -3.15
C TRP A 29 15.34 -5.38 -2.46
N ARG A 30 15.71 -4.18 -1.99
CA ARG A 30 16.95 -3.99 -1.23
C ARG A 30 17.00 -4.84 0.04
N LYS A 31 15.91 -4.89 0.82
CA LYS A 31 15.82 -5.73 2.03
C LYS A 31 16.02 -7.22 1.74
N LYS A 32 15.64 -7.66 0.55
CA LYS A 32 15.78 -9.05 0.09
C LYS A 32 17.10 -9.33 -0.62
N GLY A 33 18.07 -8.40 -0.59
CA GLY A 33 19.35 -8.54 -1.28
C GLY A 33 19.27 -8.59 -2.80
N LYS A 34 18.16 -8.16 -3.39
CA LYS A 34 17.92 -8.31 -4.85
C LYS A 34 18.85 -7.48 -5.73
N TRP A 35 19.58 -6.53 -5.17
CA TRP A 35 20.61 -5.76 -5.88
C TRP A 35 21.88 -6.55 -6.15
N GLU A 36 22.13 -7.59 -5.39
CA GLU A 36 23.30 -8.45 -5.53
C GLU A 36 23.10 -9.48 -6.65
N PHE A 37 21.86 -9.66 -7.12
CA PHE A 37 21.55 -10.62 -8.17
C PHE A 37 21.43 -9.94 -9.54
N VAL A 38 22.19 -10.44 -10.50
CA VAL A 38 22.12 -10.00 -11.90
C VAL A 38 20.76 -10.36 -12.52
N ASN A 39 20.15 -11.48 -12.08
CA ASN A 39 18.86 -11.98 -12.55
C ASN A 39 18.03 -12.53 -11.40
N GLY A 40 16.71 -12.46 -11.52
CA GLY A 40 15.81 -13.04 -10.53
C GLY A 40 14.35 -12.99 -10.92
N VAL A 41 13.50 -13.56 -10.06
CA VAL A 41 12.06 -13.56 -10.24
C VAL A 41 11.42 -12.85 -9.03
N THR A 42 10.51 -11.93 -9.32
CA THR A 42 9.63 -11.35 -8.31
C THR A 42 8.27 -11.97 -8.43
N THR A 43 7.76 -12.50 -7.31
CA THR A 43 6.43 -13.11 -7.24
C THR A 43 5.54 -12.32 -6.29
N TRP A 44 4.27 -12.22 -6.64
CA TRP A 44 3.21 -11.75 -5.75
C TRP A 44 2.34 -12.93 -5.37
N SER A 45 1.89 -12.92 -4.13
CA SER A 45 0.98 -13.95 -3.61
C SER A 45 -0.12 -13.30 -2.79
N VAL A 46 -1.34 -13.83 -2.93
CA VAL A 46 -2.51 -13.49 -2.13
C VAL A 46 -2.96 -14.76 -1.44
N ASN A 47 -3.14 -14.70 -0.12
CA ASN A 47 -3.52 -15.86 0.70
C ASN A 47 -2.62 -17.10 0.48
N GLY A 48 -1.31 -16.88 0.32
CA GLY A 48 -0.33 -17.95 0.08
C GLY A 48 -0.29 -18.51 -1.35
N LYS A 49 -1.24 -18.15 -2.23
CA LYS A 49 -1.24 -18.56 -3.64
C LYS A 49 -0.51 -17.53 -4.50
N LYS A 50 0.41 -17.98 -5.36
CA LYS A 50 1.09 -17.12 -6.34
C LYS A 50 0.07 -16.60 -7.34
N THR A 51 -0.04 -15.28 -7.47
CA THR A 51 -0.96 -14.60 -8.39
C THR A 51 -0.28 -14.09 -9.64
N ALA A 52 0.97 -13.65 -9.52
CA ALA A 52 1.76 -13.15 -10.63
C ALA A 52 3.25 -13.33 -10.38
N ALA A 53 4.02 -13.38 -11.45
CA ALA A 53 5.47 -13.41 -11.42
C ALA A 53 6.04 -12.59 -12.57
N ILE A 54 7.16 -11.93 -12.34
CA ILE A 54 7.96 -11.28 -13.38
C ILE A 54 9.43 -11.66 -13.21
N ASN A 55 10.10 -11.79 -14.31
CA ASN A 55 11.55 -11.89 -14.34
C ASN A 55 12.16 -10.50 -14.33
N PHE A 56 13.31 -10.34 -13.69
CA PHE A 56 14.07 -9.09 -13.74
C PHE A 56 15.55 -9.39 -13.94
N ARG A 57 16.22 -8.50 -14.68
CA ARG A 57 17.65 -8.48 -14.87
C ARG A 57 18.18 -7.09 -14.54
N VAL A 58 19.15 -7.01 -13.64
CA VAL A 58 19.81 -5.76 -13.26
C VAL A 58 21.05 -5.57 -14.14
N ILE A 59 21.16 -4.40 -14.77
CA ILE A 59 22.36 -3.96 -15.49
C ILE A 59 23.00 -2.84 -14.64
N ALA A 60 23.92 -3.21 -13.77
CA ALA A 60 24.54 -2.30 -12.82
C ALA A 60 25.27 -1.14 -13.50
N GLU A 61 25.99 -1.39 -14.60
CA GLU A 61 26.76 -0.41 -15.37
C GLU A 61 25.89 0.74 -15.90
N ARG A 62 24.63 0.45 -16.26
CA ARG A 62 23.68 1.43 -16.80
C ARG A 62 22.68 1.93 -15.77
N ASN A 63 22.72 1.41 -14.55
CA ASN A 63 21.69 1.65 -13.55
C ASN A 63 20.27 1.36 -14.07
N GLU A 64 20.10 0.23 -14.74
CA GLU A 64 18.85 -0.18 -15.38
C GLU A 64 18.41 -1.54 -14.87
N ILE A 65 17.09 -1.73 -14.86
CA ILE A 65 16.46 -3.04 -14.63
C ILE A 65 15.61 -3.37 -15.85
N ILE A 66 15.83 -4.52 -16.43
CA ILE A 66 14.94 -5.08 -17.46
C ILE A 66 13.93 -5.95 -16.75
N LEU A 67 12.66 -5.63 -16.88
CA LEU A 67 11.53 -6.41 -16.41
C LEU A 67 10.98 -7.20 -17.60
N SER A 68 10.67 -8.49 -17.42
CA SER A 68 10.10 -9.34 -18.47
C SER A 68 8.97 -10.19 -17.89
N TRP A 69 7.85 -10.24 -18.57
CA TRP A 69 6.67 -11.03 -18.17
C TRP A 69 5.90 -11.53 -19.39
N LEU A 70 4.95 -12.41 -19.13
CA LEU A 70 3.99 -12.86 -20.14
C LEU A 70 2.68 -12.12 -19.93
N SER A 71 2.19 -11.45 -20.97
CA SER A 71 0.88 -10.82 -21.02
C SER A 71 0.05 -11.46 -22.11
N ASN A 72 -1.04 -12.15 -21.73
CA ASN A 72 -1.89 -12.89 -22.70
C ASN A 72 -1.10 -13.86 -23.60
N GLY A 73 -0.09 -14.53 -23.03
CA GLY A 73 0.78 -15.47 -23.77
C GLY A 73 1.85 -14.80 -24.64
N LYS A 74 1.91 -13.46 -24.69
CA LYS A 74 2.95 -12.73 -25.42
C LYS A 74 4.03 -12.25 -24.45
N PRO A 75 5.32 -12.38 -24.83
CA PRO A 75 6.41 -11.86 -24.04
C PRO A 75 6.44 -10.32 -24.11
N GLU A 76 6.36 -9.69 -22.97
CA GLU A 76 6.48 -8.25 -22.80
C GLU A 76 7.76 -7.93 -22.00
N SER A 77 8.36 -6.78 -22.28
CA SER A 77 9.51 -6.31 -21.52
C SER A 77 9.51 -4.80 -21.36
N GLN A 78 10.10 -4.33 -20.26
CA GLN A 78 10.24 -2.90 -19.97
C GLN A 78 11.58 -2.63 -19.31
N ILE A 79 12.28 -1.59 -19.78
CA ILE A 79 13.47 -1.07 -19.12
C ILE A 79 13.04 0.01 -18.13
N VAL A 80 13.49 -0.14 -16.88
CA VAL A 80 13.25 0.82 -15.80
C VAL A 80 14.63 1.35 -15.35
N ARG A 81 14.83 2.63 -15.48
CA ARG A 81 16.07 3.30 -15.00
C ARG A 81 16.02 3.48 -13.49
N LEU A 82 17.20 3.40 -12.90
CA LEU A 82 17.41 3.58 -11.47
C LEU A 82 18.18 4.88 -11.20
N TYR A 83 17.91 5.45 -10.06
CA TYR A 83 18.68 6.57 -9.52
C TYR A 83 19.07 6.25 -8.07
N SER A 84 20.33 6.49 -7.73
CA SER A 84 20.83 6.38 -6.36
C SER A 84 21.17 7.75 -5.81
N LYS A 85 20.71 8.03 -4.59
CA LYS A 85 21.04 9.24 -3.85
C LYS A 85 21.81 8.90 -2.58
N THR A 86 22.96 9.52 -2.39
CA THR A 86 23.74 9.41 -1.15
C THR A 86 22.99 10.06 0.00
N GLN A 87 22.94 9.38 1.14
CA GLN A 87 22.34 9.87 2.37
C GLN A 87 23.45 10.44 3.29
N PRO A 88 23.12 11.33 4.27
CA PRO A 88 24.12 11.93 5.17
C PRO A 88 24.97 10.92 5.96
N PHE A 89 24.46 9.70 6.17
CA PHE A 89 25.19 8.64 6.89
C PHE A 89 25.93 7.66 5.98
N GLY A 90 26.30 8.07 4.77
CA GLY A 90 27.09 7.27 3.83
C GLY A 90 26.31 6.10 3.17
N LYS A 91 25.00 5.99 3.37
CA LYS A 91 24.17 4.97 2.75
C LYS A 91 23.52 5.50 1.47
N PHE A 92 23.30 4.63 0.48
CA PHE A 92 22.58 4.98 -0.74
C PHE A 92 21.09 4.69 -0.59
N ARG A 93 20.26 5.58 -1.11
CA ARG A 93 18.83 5.35 -1.30
C ARG A 93 18.53 5.29 -2.79
N TYR A 94 17.87 4.22 -3.20
CA TYR A 94 17.54 3.96 -4.59
C TYR A 94 16.12 4.37 -4.92
N TYR A 95 15.91 4.77 -6.17
CA TYR A 95 14.61 5.14 -6.72
C TYR A 95 14.49 4.59 -8.14
N PHE A 96 13.29 4.29 -8.55
CA PHE A 96 12.93 4.10 -9.94
C PHE A 96 12.73 5.46 -10.60
N ILE A 97 13.14 5.59 -11.85
CA ILE A 97 12.73 6.68 -12.72
C ILE A 97 11.52 6.18 -13.50
N CYS A 98 10.37 6.83 -13.30
CA CYS A 98 9.14 6.45 -14.01
C CYS A 98 9.29 6.69 -15.51
N GLY A 99 9.08 5.68 -16.35
CA GLY A 99 9.27 5.80 -17.80
C GLY A 99 8.27 6.74 -18.49
N ASN A 100 7.15 7.09 -17.86
CA ASN A 100 6.16 8.00 -18.43
C ASN A 100 6.39 9.46 -18.02
N CYS A 101 6.61 9.76 -16.74
CA CYS A 101 6.74 11.14 -16.23
C CYS A 101 8.16 11.53 -15.82
N ASN A 102 9.14 10.64 -15.96
CA ASN A 102 10.55 10.82 -15.59
C ASN A 102 10.81 11.27 -14.13
N THR A 103 9.84 11.10 -13.21
CA THR A 103 10.01 11.43 -11.80
C THR A 103 10.59 10.28 -11.00
N LEU A 104 11.33 10.62 -9.93
CA LEU A 104 11.88 9.64 -8.99
C LEU A 104 10.78 9.06 -8.10
N ARG A 105 10.66 7.73 -8.07
CA ARG A 105 9.63 7.02 -7.32
C ARG A 105 10.21 5.80 -6.61
N SER A 106 9.73 5.54 -5.41
CA SER A 106 10.09 4.32 -4.67
C SER A 106 9.23 3.12 -5.07
N LYS A 107 8.10 3.37 -5.73
CA LYS A 107 7.12 2.35 -6.12
C LYS A 107 6.65 2.56 -7.54
N LEU A 108 6.51 1.47 -8.29
CA LEU A 108 5.85 1.41 -9.59
C LEU A 108 4.73 0.39 -9.53
N TYR A 109 3.66 0.63 -10.25
CA TYR A 109 2.44 -0.19 -10.28
C TYR A 109 2.28 -0.85 -11.64
N ALA A 110 1.87 -2.11 -11.65
CA ALA A 110 1.66 -2.89 -12.84
C ALA A 110 0.30 -2.54 -13.48
N GLY A 111 0.35 -2.05 -14.69
CA GLY A 111 -0.78 -1.95 -15.60
C GLY A 111 -0.39 -2.60 -16.92
N THR A 112 -0.52 -1.92 -18.05
CA THR A 112 0.08 -2.35 -19.32
C THR A 112 1.61 -2.37 -19.21
N LEU A 113 2.18 -1.35 -18.59
CA LEU A 113 3.60 -1.22 -18.23
C LEU A 113 3.70 -0.83 -16.74
N PHE A 114 4.92 -0.74 -16.20
CA PHE A 114 5.16 -0.32 -14.82
C PHE A 114 5.36 1.19 -14.74
N TYR A 115 4.35 1.90 -14.22
CA TYR A 115 4.39 3.34 -14.02
C TYR A 115 4.10 3.75 -12.58
N CYS A 116 4.31 5.01 -12.26
CA CYS A 116 4.07 5.53 -10.92
C CYS A 116 2.56 5.72 -10.63
N ARG A 117 2.26 5.93 -9.34
CA ARG A 117 0.92 6.19 -8.84
C ARG A 117 0.21 7.31 -9.60
N ASP A 118 0.91 8.41 -9.85
CA ASP A 118 0.31 9.60 -10.46
C ASP A 118 0.01 9.37 -11.94
N CYS A 119 0.87 8.62 -12.67
CA CYS A 119 0.62 8.25 -14.06
C CYS A 119 -0.61 7.35 -14.24
N TYR A 120 -0.89 6.48 -13.27
CA TYR A 120 -2.09 5.66 -13.26
C TYR A 120 -3.27 6.30 -12.52
N ASN A 121 -3.14 7.56 -12.08
CA ASN A 121 -4.15 8.29 -11.33
C ASN A 121 -4.71 7.49 -10.14
N LEU A 122 -3.83 6.82 -9.37
CA LEU A 122 -4.22 5.98 -8.24
C LEU A 122 -4.35 6.81 -6.96
N THR A 123 -5.22 6.33 -6.06
CA THR A 123 -5.36 6.84 -4.70
C THR A 123 -5.01 5.78 -3.67
N TYR A 124 -4.76 6.15 -2.43
CA TYR A 124 -4.57 5.19 -1.35
C TYR A 124 -5.92 4.69 -0.83
N GLN A 125 -5.97 3.41 -0.45
CA GLN A 125 -7.18 2.81 0.13
C GLN A 125 -7.61 3.56 1.41
N SER A 126 -6.66 3.98 2.24
CA SER A 126 -6.94 4.78 3.45
C SER A 126 -7.67 6.08 3.16
N CYS A 127 -7.42 6.73 2.00
CA CYS A 127 -8.18 7.92 1.58
C CYS A 127 -9.62 7.60 1.21
N LYS A 128 -9.88 6.39 0.69
CA LYS A 128 -11.24 5.91 0.39
C LYS A 128 -12.00 5.53 1.66
N ASP A 129 -11.34 4.88 2.60
CA ASP A 129 -11.94 4.37 3.83
C ASP A 129 -12.30 5.48 4.80
N SER A 130 -11.47 6.52 4.93
CA SER A 130 -11.78 7.67 5.80
C SER A 130 -13.10 8.35 5.43
N HIS A 131 -13.38 8.45 4.13
CA HIS A 131 -14.62 9.05 3.66
C HIS A 131 -15.86 8.15 3.82
N LYS A 132 -15.69 6.81 3.80
CA LYS A 132 -16.80 5.88 4.05
C LYS A 132 -17.30 5.97 5.48
N GLY A 133 -16.39 6.04 6.46
CA GLY A 133 -16.72 6.22 7.88
C GLY A 133 -17.49 7.51 8.14
N ASP A 134 -17.04 8.62 7.57
CA ASP A 134 -17.69 9.93 7.71
C ASP A 134 -19.09 9.98 7.07
N ALA A 135 -19.29 9.29 5.94
CA ALA A 135 -20.58 9.22 5.26
C ALA A 135 -21.59 8.38 6.06
N LEU A 136 -21.16 7.26 6.63
CA LEU A 136 -21.99 6.41 7.51
C LEU A 136 -22.31 7.15 8.81
N ALA A 137 -21.34 7.82 9.43
CA ALA A 137 -21.55 8.60 10.64
C ALA A 137 -22.62 9.70 10.43
N ARG A 138 -22.57 10.41 9.31
CA ARG A 138 -23.59 11.41 8.96
C ARG A 138 -24.97 10.81 8.72
N ARG A 139 -25.04 9.66 8.03
CA ARG A 139 -26.31 8.99 7.72
C ARG A 139 -27.04 8.48 8.95
N TYR A 140 -26.31 8.00 9.95
CA TYR A 140 -26.85 7.43 11.18
C TYR A 140 -26.80 8.38 12.37
N GLY A 141 -26.48 9.66 12.17
CA GLY A 141 -26.42 10.67 13.23
C GLY A 141 -25.27 10.48 14.22
N PHE A 142 -24.27 9.67 13.86
CA PHE A 142 -23.07 9.50 14.69
C PHE A 142 -22.05 10.59 14.38
N THR A 143 -21.46 11.17 15.41
CA THR A 143 -20.28 12.02 15.24
C THR A 143 -19.07 11.15 14.87
N PRO A 144 -18.11 11.64 14.06
CA PRO A 144 -16.89 10.89 13.72
C PRO A 144 -16.14 10.36 14.95
N ALA A 145 -16.13 11.12 16.04
CA ALA A 145 -15.52 10.72 17.31
C ALA A 145 -16.25 9.54 18.00
N ARG A 146 -17.58 9.46 17.88
CA ARG A 146 -18.37 8.35 18.42
C ARG A 146 -18.22 7.09 17.59
N TRP A 147 -18.16 7.23 16.25
CA TRP A 147 -17.90 6.11 15.34
C TRP A 147 -16.50 5.52 15.56
N LYS A 148 -15.50 6.36 15.72
CA LYS A 148 -14.14 5.92 16.01
C LYS A 148 -14.07 5.14 17.33
N ARG A 149 -14.77 5.58 18.38
CA ARG A 149 -14.83 4.85 19.66
C ARG A 149 -15.44 3.46 19.51
N LEU A 150 -16.59 3.35 18.83
CA LEU A 150 -17.23 2.05 18.58
C LEU A 150 -16.33 1.10 17.79
N TRP A 151 -15.63 1.63 16.76
CA TRP A 151 -14.67 0.86 15.97
C TRP A 151 -13.45 0.40 16.77
N ASP A 152 -12.97 1.25 17.67
CA ASP A 152 -11.84 0.93 18.54
C ASP A 152 -12.25 -0.09 19.63
N GLU A 153 -13.49 -0.03 20.13
CA GLU A 153 -14.07 -1.03 21.04
C GLU A 153 -14.21 -2.40 20.38
N ASP A 154 -14.71 -2.48 19.15
CA ASP A 154 -14.80 -3.74 18.40
C ASP A 154 -13.42 -4.36 18.15
N LYS A 155 -12.42 -3.54 17.77
CA LYS A 155 -11.03 -4.00 17.62
C LYS A 155 -10.41 -4.45 18.95
N GLU A 156 -10.64 -3.73 20.03
CA GLU A 156 -10.17 -4.14 21.36
C GLU A 156 -10.77 -5.50 21.75
N THR A 157 -12.06 -5.71 21.48
CA THR A 157 -12.75 -6.97 21.73
C THR A 157 -12.18 -8.10 20.89
N GLU A 158 -11.94 -7.89 19.60
CA GLU A 158 -11.34 -8.89 18.71
C GLU A 158 -9.91 -9.26 19.14
N LEU A 159 -9.10 -8.27 19.50
CA LEU A 159 -7.74 -8.48 20.02
C LEU A 159 -7.76 -9.21 21.36
N TYR A 160 -8.71 -8.88 22.24
CA TYR A 160 -8.91 -9.55 23.52
C TYR A 160 -9.26 -11.03 23.32
N MET A 161 -10.18 -11.33 22.42
CA MET A 161 -10.59 -12.71 22.13
C MET A 161 -9.47 -13.58 21.53
N LYS A 162 -8.58 -12.98 20.76
CA LYS A 162 -7.40 -13.64 20.15
C LYS A 162 -6.19 -13.71 21.07
N SER A 163 -6.20 -13.02 22.21
CA SER A 163 -5.05 -12.94 23.12
C SER A 163 -4.97 -14.12 24.09
N ASP A 164 -3.75 -14.41 24.56
CA ASP A 164 -3.51 -15.37 25.63
C ASP A 164 -3.97 -14.85 27.02
N LEU A 165 -4.06 -15.76 28.00
CA LEU A 165 -4.53 -15.43 29.35
C LEU A 165 -3.71 -14.32 30.06
N LYS A 166 -2.42 -14.24 29.77
CA LYS A 166 -1.51 -13.25 30.37
C LYS A 166 -1.75 -11.85 29.80
N THR A 167 -2.01 -11.78 28.50
CA THR A 167 -2.36 -10.55 27.78
C THR A 167 -3.74 -10.08 28.17
N ARG A 168 -4.74 -10.96 28.35
CA ARG A 168 -6.09 -10.63 28.84
C ARG A 168 -6.04 -9.94 30.20
N ARG A 169 -5.31 -10.50 31.18
CA ARG A 169 -5.15 -9.90 32.50
C ARG A 169 -4.48 -8.51 32.46
N ARG A 170 -3.60 -8.23 31.50
CA ARG A 170 -3.01 -6.88 31.31
C ARG A 170 -4.02 -5.91 30.72
N LEU A 171 -4.83 -6.35 29.77
CA LEU A 171 -5.87 -5.53 29.14
C LEU A 171 -6.97 -5.18 30.16
N ASP A 172 -7.42 -6.13 30.99
CA ASP A 172 -8.40 -5.90 32.05
C ASP A 172 -7.93 -4.87 33.08
N LYS A 173 -6.65 -4.95 33.52
CA LYS A 173 -6.06 -3.94 34.42
C LYS A 173 -5.98 -2.55 33.78
N LYS A 174 -5.75 -2.48 32.46
CA LYS A 174 -5.69 -1.23 31.71
C LYS A 174 -7.07 -0.62 31.54
N LYS A 175 -8.09 -1.46 31.29
CA LYS A 175 -9.50 -1.07 31.20
C LYS A 175 -9.99 -0.54 32.54
N ALA A 176 -9.77 -1.25 33.64
CA ALA A 176 -10.14 -0.81 34.99
C ALA A 176 -9.52 0.52 35.39
N LYS A 177 -8.24 0.79 35.04
CA LYS A 177 -7.60 2.09 35.29
C LYS A 177 -8.18 3.21 34.43
N ARG A 178 -8.65 2.92 33.23
CA ARG A 178 -9.31 3.89 32.35
C ARG A 178 -10.68 4.27 32.91
N ASP A 179 -11.45 3.26 33.26
CA ASP A 179 -12.81 3.43 33.78
C ASP A 179 -12.80 4.20 35.13
N ALA A 180 -11.82 3.92 36.02
CA ALA A 180 -11.62 4.66 37.28
C ALA A 180 -11.20 6.14 37.11
N LYS A 181 -10.83 6.58 35.90
CA LYS A 181 -10.47 7.99 35.62
C LYS A 181 -11.68 8.82 35.19
N TYR A 182 -12.80 8.19 34.88
CA TYR A 182 -14.02 8.85 34.42
C TYR A 182 -15.16 8.82 35.43
N TYR A 183 -14.90 8.28 36.63
CA TYR A 183 -15.71 8.37 37.83
C TYR A 183 -14.94 9.14 38.94
#